data_e511bc4dec66b5d0127f2b3f279d8e4c
#
_entry.id   e511bc4dec66b5d0127f2b3f279d8e4c
#
_cell.length_a   1.000
_cell.length_b   1.000
_cell.length_c   1.000
_cell.angle_alpha   90.00
_cell.angle_beta   90.00
_cell.angle_gamma   90.00
#
_symmetry.space_group_name_H-M   'P 1'
#
loop_
_entity.id
_entity.type
_entity.pdbx_description
1 polymer ?
#
loop_
_entity_poly.entity_id
_entity_poly.type
_entity_poly.pdbx_seq_one_letter_code
_entity_poly.pdbx_strand_id
1 'polypeptide(L)'
;MGAAESVGLSSSRLATLDRTMKERYVDSGALPGLLTMVYRGGQLAHTNMAGLMDIERGTPMREDAIFRIYSMTKPIASVAALILVEEGKLHLAEPVSKYIPEFKDMKVGIDTVDANGKVSFSTVPAKRQMTVQDLLRHTSGLTYGAPLNDKTTVQKMYKEAGIGLTAKSLAEFAQNLAKLPLAYEPGTTYEYSHSTDILGRVVEVASGKNLDEFIRERILQPLKLNDTHFILPGDKLSRLAEPQPNPQTGARLELLDFTKPATFLAGGHGLVSTAGDYIRFCQMMLNGGELEGARILASRTVAYMVSNHVGPNIGVGTVWNPGNGYGFGLGFAVRKEPGLAEWPGSVGDYYWGGYAGTYFWMDPKEQLTVTYMSQEINRRNHYRILVRDLVYQALTD
;
A
#
# COMPACT_ATOMS: atom_id res chain seq x y z
N MET A 1 1.97 -27.71 23.81
CA MET A 1 1.70 -27.40 22.40
C MET A 1 2.46 -26.15 22.08
N GLY A 2 3.09 -26.06 20.89
CA GLY A 2 3.73 -24.83 20.45
C GLY A 2 2.71 -23.72 20.18
N ALA A 3 3.16 -22.46 20.06
CA ALA A 3 2.27 -21.32 19.79
C ALA A 3 1.43 -21.52 18.52
N ALA A 4 1.98 -22.15 17.48
CA ALA A 4 1.27 -22.43 16.22
C ALA A 4 0.10 -23.40 16.40
N GLU A 5 0.32 -24.54 17.08
CA GLU A 5 -0.71 -25.55 17.31
C GLU A 5 -1.86 -25.06 18.16
N SER A 6 -1.60 -24.14 19.10
CA SER A 6 -2.64 -23.55 19.97
C SER A 6 -3.67 -22.72 19.20
N VAL A 7 -3.32 -22.29 17.99
CA VAL A 7 -4.18 -21.49 17.12
C VAL A 7 -4.50 -22.16 15.79
N GLY A 8 -4.33 -23.50 15.70
CA GLY A 8 -4.69 -24.29 14.53
C GLY A 8 -3.76 -24.11 13.33
N LEU A 9 -2.47 -23.93 13.59
CA LEU A 9 -1.41 -23.96 12.59
C LEU A 9 -0.42 -25.08 12.90
N SER A 10 0.11 -25.74 11.89
CA SER A 10 1.12 -26.79 12.05
C SER A 10 2.53 -26.18 12.03
N SER A 11 3.26 -26.28 13.15
CA SER A 11 4.65 -25.82 13.24
C SER A 11 5.56 -26.57 12.26
N SER A 12 5.33 -27.87 12.06
CA SER A 12 6.10 -28.67 11.08
C SER A 12 5.90 -28.22 9.64
N ARG A 13 4.69 -27.75 9.29
CA ARG A 13 4.41 -27.19 7.97
C ARG A 13 4.95 -25.75 7.86
N LEU A 14 4.90 -24.94 8.91
CA LEU A 14 5.53 -23.62 8.95
C LEU A 14 7.06 -23.71 8.82
N ALA A 15 7.68 -24.75 9.36
CA ALA A 15 9.11 -25.02 9.12
C ALA A 15 9.46 -25.24 7.63
N THR A 16 8.48 -25.60 6.79
CA THR A 16 8.68 -25.64 5.34
C THR A 16 8.80 -24.22 4.75
N LEU A 17 8.06 -23.24 5.28
CA LEU A 17 8.24 -21.83 4.93
C LEU A 17 9.67 -21.38 5.26
N ASP A 18 10.13 -21.63 6.49
CA ASP A 18 11.47 -21.24 6.94
C ASP A 18 12.57 -21.83 6.05
N ARG A 19 12.53 -23.14 5.88
CA ARG A 19 13.51 -23.86 5.06
C ARG A 19 13.48 -23.39 3.60
N THR A 20 12.30 -23.27 3.00
CA THR A 20 12.18 -22.86 1.60
C THR A 20 12.71 -21.46 1.37
N MET A 21 12.32 -20.51 2.21
CA MET A 21 12.79 -19.12 2.07
C MET A 21 14.29 -18.99 2.32
N LYS A 22 14.80 -19.68 3.34
CA LYS A 22 16.23 -19.67 3.66
C LYS A 22 17.07 -20.36 2.58
N GLU A 23 16.87 -21.66 2.35
CA GLU A 23 17.75 -22.47 1.51
C GLU A 23 17.67 -22.12 0.02
N ARG A 24 16.47 -21.85 -0.49
CA ARG A 24 16.28 -21.60 -1.92
C ARG A 24 16.51 -20.15 -2.35
N TYR A 25 16.36 -19.20 -1.43
CA TYR A 25 16.37 -17.79 -1.81
C TYR A 25 17.38 -16.94 -1.05
N VAL A 26 17.53 -17.11 0.26
CA VAL A 26 18.51 -16.34 1.04
C VAL A 26 19.91 -16.92 0.82
N ASP A 27 20.11 -18.19 1.06
CA ASP A 27 21.42 -18.85 0.94
C ASP A 27 21.94 -18.84 -0.53
N SER A 28 21.04 -18.79 -1.50
CA SER A 28 21.40 -18.64 -2.93
C SER A 28 21.72 -17.20 -3.34
N GLY A 29 21.52 -16.21 -2.45
CA GLY A 29 21.71 -14.79 -2.74
C GLY A 29 20.60 -14.15 -3.60
N ALA A 30 19.50 -14.87 -3.87
CA ALA A 30 18.37 -14.34 -4.65
C ALA A 30 17.50 -13.37 -3.85
N LEU A 31 17.55 -13.44 -2.52
CA LEU A 31 16.85 -12.57 -1.58
C LEU A 31 17.82 -12.14 -0.48
N PRO A 32 18.01 -10.84 -0.22
CA PRO A 32 18.97 -10.39 0.80
C PRO A 32 18.61 -10.87 2.20
N GLY A 33 17.34 -10.75 2.52
CA GLY A 33 16.78 -11.16 3.78
C GLY A 33 15.29 -10.87 3.82
N LEU A 34 14.64 -11.46 4.81
CA LEU A 34 13.20 -11.34 5.02
C LEU A 34 12.83 -11.44 6.49
N LEU A 35 11.67 -10.89 6.80
CA LEU A 35 10.97 -11.07 8.06
C LEU A 35 9.49 -11.30 7.77
N THR A 36 8.95 -12.44 8.20
CA THR A 36 7.51 -12.76 8.13
C THR A 36 6.97 -12.99 9.52
N MET A 37 5.86 -12.34 9.86
CA MET A 37 5.10 -12.62 11.08
C MET A 37 3.73 -13.14 10.71
N VAL A 38 3.31 -14.24 11.37
CA VAL A 38 2.02 -14.90 11.19
C VAL A 38 1.25 -14.84 12.51
N TYR A 39 0.10 -14.20 12.48
CA TYR A 39 -0.86 -14.15 13.59
C TYR A 39 -2.13 -14.90 13.21
N ARG A 40 -2.65 -15.70 14.13
CA ARG A 40 -3.98 -16.32 14.01
C ARG A 40 -4.73 -16.21 15.33
N GLY A 41 -6.02 -15.84 15.27
CA GLY A 41 -6.81 -15.62 16.49
C GLY A 41 -6.24 -14.54 17.41
N GLY A 42 -5.57 -13.52 16.88
CA GLY A 42 -4.94 -12.44 17.66
C GLY A 42 -3.63 -12.82 18.35
N GLN A 43 -3.05 -14.01 18.09
CA GLN A 43 -1.81 -14.47 18.71
C GLN A 43 -0.71 -14.67 17.68
N LEU A 44 0.54 -14.33 18.04
CA LEU A 44 1.72 -14.64 17.24
C LEU A 44 1.91 -16.15 17.19
N ALA A 45 1.70 -16.73 16.02
CA ALA A 45 1.85 -18.16 15.79
C ALA A 45 3.25 -18.52 15.28
N HIS A 46 3.86 -17.63 14.47
CA HIS A 46 5.16 -17.92 13.85
C HIS A 46 5.90 -16.64 13.43
N THR A 47 7.22 -16.69 13.51
CA THR A 47 8.12 -15.69 12.92
C THR A 47 9.16 -16.40 12.07
N ASN A 48 9.22 -16.07 10.79
CA ASN A 48 10.29 -16.51 9.88
C ASN A 48 11.22 -15.32 9.61
N MET A 49 12.48 -15.44 9.99
CA MET A 49 13.50 -14.41 9.83
C MET A 49 14.78 -15.04 9.30
N ALA A 50 15.31 -14.52 8.18
CA ALA A 50 16.54 -15.04 7.58
C ALA A 50 17.29 -13.94 6.81
N GLY A 51 18.59 -14.13 6.65
CA GLY A 51 19.47 -13.31 5.84
C GLY A 51 19.89 -11.99 6.50
N LEU A 52 20.15 -11.01 5.67
CA LEU A 52 20.69 -9.71 6.06
C LEU A 52 19.66 -8.60 5.81
N MET A 53 19.58 -7.62 6.69
CA MET A 53 18.84 -6.37 6.47
C MET A 53 19.67 -5.36 5.69
N ASP A 54 21.00 -5.50 5.70
CA ASP A 54 21.93 -4.69 4.92
C ASP A 54 23.11 -5.57 4.48
N ILE A 55 23.20 -5.87 3.21
CA ILE A 55 24.24 -6.73 2.63
C ILE A 55 25.61 -6.05 2.68
N GLU A 56 25.67 -4.73 2.41
CA GLU A 56 26.94 -4.01 2.33
C GLU A 56 27.62 -3.90 3.69
N ARG A 57 26.82 -3.76 4.76
CA ARG A 57 27.31 -3.72 6.14
C ARG A 57 27.40 -5.10 6.78
N GLY A 58 26.91 -6.16 6.11
CA GLY A 58 26.81 -7.50 6.68
C GLY A 58 25.89 -7.57 7.90
N THR A 59 24.89 -6.69 8.00
CA THR A 59 24.02 -6.59 9.17
C THR A 59 22.95 -7.67 9.11
N PRO A 60 22.87 -8.60 10.08
CA PRO A 60 21.85 -9.63 10.11
C PRO A 60 20.44 -9.05 10.18
N MET A 61 19.46 -9.78 9.63
CA MET A 61 18.04 -9.44 9.79
C MET A 61 17.66 -9.46 11.28
N ARG A 62 16.77 -8.56 11.67
CA ARG A 62 16.31 -8.39 13.06
C ARG A 62 14.79 -8.23 13.08
N GLU A 63 14.17 -8.62 14.20
CA GLU A 63 12.72 -8.44 14.37
C GLU A 63 12.28 -6.97 14.35
N ASP A 64 13.17 -6.08 14.84
CA ASP A 64 12.94 -4.64 14.89
C ASP A 64 13.48 -3.90 13.64
N ALA A 65 13.82 -4.62 12.58
CA ALA A 65 14.23 -4.00 11.31
C ALA A 65 13.10 -3.12 10.74
N ILE A 66 13.48 -1.93 10.29
CA ILE A 66 12.58 -0.93 9.72
C ILE A 66 12.65 -1.03 8.19
N PHE A 67 11.50 -1.09 7.54
CA PHE A 67 11.39 -1.25 6.10
C PHE A 67 10.70 -0.04 5.47
N ARG A 68 11.13 0.35 4.28
CA ARG A 68 10.37 1.28 3.42
C ARG A 68 9.14 0.55 2.93
N ILE A 69 7.96 0.89 3.47
CA ILE A 69 6.74 0.15 3.19
C ILE A 69 5.98 0.65 1.96
N TYR A 70 6.42 1.77 1.36
CA TYR A 70 5.83 2.32 0.14
C TYR A 70 4.30 2.28 0.15
N SER A 71 3.69 1.58 -0.80
CA SER A 71 2.23 1.57 -0.97
C SER A 71 1.45 0.93 0.17
N MET A 72 2.10 0.29 1.14
CA MET A 72 1.46 -0.08 2.40
C MET A 72 1.15 1.16 3.27
N THR A 73 1.63 2.35 2.90
CA THR A 73 1.16 3.64 3.45
C THR A 73 -0.31 3.91 3.15
N LYS A 74 -0.82 3.48 1.98
CA LYS A 74 -2.18 3.77 1.50
C LYS A 74 -3.30 3.33 2.45
N PRO A 75 -3.28 2.11 2.99
CA PRO A 75 -4.27 1.70 3.99
C PRO A 75 -4.33 2.62 5.21
N ILE A 76 -3.17 3.04 5.72
CA ILE A 76 -3.07 3.93 6.88
C ILE A 76 -3.64 5.33 6.55
N ALA A 77 -3.28 5.89 5.39
CA ALA A 77 -3.83 7.15 4.91
C ALA A 77 -5.35 7.07 4.64
N SER A 78 -5.83 5.92 4.15
CA SER A 78 -7.27 5.68 3.96
C SER A 78 -8.02 5.60 5.28
N VAL A 79 -7.47 4.93 6.30
CA VAL A 79 -8.01 4.93 7.66
C VAL A 79 -8.06 6.35 8.22
N ALA A 80 -7.02 7.17 8.01
CA ALA A 80 -7.00 8.58 8.43
C ALA A 80 -8.17 9.37 7.83
N ALA A 81 -8.45 9.19 6.53
CA ALA A 81 -9.61 9.82 5.88
C ALA A 81 -10.94 9.33 6.47
N LEU A 82 -11.08 8.01 6.76
CA LEU A 82 -12.30 7.45 7.31
C LEU A 82 -12.56 7.86 8.78
N ILE A 83 -11.52 8.15 9.57
CA ILE A 83 -11.68 8.79 10.88
C ILE A 83 -12.38 10.14 10.71
N LEU A 84 -11.99 10.95 9.75
CA LEU A 84 -12.63 12.24 9.48
C LEU A 84 -14.05 12.10 8.93
N VAL A 85 -14.34 10.99 8.22
CA VAL A 85 -15.71 10.66 7.81
C VAL A 85 -16.58 10.37 9.03
N GLU A 86 -16.11 9.56 9.98
CA GLU A 86 -16.83 9.27 11.22
C GLU A 86 -17.05 10.52 12.10
N GLU A 87 -16.11 11.48 12.02
CA GLU A 87 -16.24 12.78 12.70
C GLU A 87 -17.14 13.79 11.97
N GLY A 88 -17.69 13.44 10.80
CA GLY A 88 -18.52 14.34 9.99
C GLY A 88 -17.76 15.52 9.36
N LYS A 89 -16.43 15.47 9.35
CA LYS A 89 -15.54 16.49 8.74
C LYS A 89 -15.26 16.25 7.26
N LEU A 90 -15.50 15.04 6.79
CA LEU A 90 -15.26 14.59 5.43
C LEU A 90 -16.44 13.72 4.98
N HIS A 91 -16.91 13.87 3.73
CA HIS A 91 -17.88 12.97 3.14
C HIS A 91 -17.36 12.35 1.85
N LEU A 92 -17.62 11.06 1.66
CA LEU A 92 -17.10 10.31 0.52
C LEU A 92 -17.62 10.82 -0.84
N ALA A 93 -18.85 11.32 -0.88
CA ALA A 93 -19.47 11.86 -2.10
C ALA A 93 -19.08 13.31 -2.40
N GLU A 94 -18.38 13.99 -1.50
CA GLU A 94 -17.96 15.37 -1.72
C GLU A 94 -16.88 15.47 -2.80
N PRO A 95 -16.95 16.52 -3.64
CA PRO A 95 -15.90 16.76 -4.63
C PRO A 95 -14.59 17.14 -3.94
N VAL A 96 -13.48 16.63 -4.46
CA VAL A 96 -12.13 16.95 -3.98
C VAL A 96 -11.86 18.45 -4.00
N SER A 97 -12.46 19.17 -4.94
CA SER A 97 -12.34 20.63 -5.06
C SER A 97 -12.87 21.42 -3.87
N LYS A 98 -13.70 20.82 -3.02
CA LYS A 98 -14.10 21.43 -1.74
C LYS A 98 -12.90 21.65 -0.80
N TYR A 99 -11.92 20.77 -0.87
CA TYR A 99 -10.72 20.76 -0.05
C TYR A 99 -9.49 21.31 -0.79
N ILE A 100 -9.44 21.08 -2.10
CA ILE A 100 -8.35 21.48 -2.99
C ILE A 100 -8.97 22.13 -4.23
N PRO A 101 -9.20 23.48 -4.20
CA PRO A 101 -9.95 24.20 -5.25
C PRO A 101 -9.39 24.02 -6.66
N GLU A 102 -8.09 23.76 -6.79
CA GLU A 102 -7.40 23.55 -8.06
C GLU A 102 -7.94 22.33 -8.84
N PHE A 103 -8.61 21.38 -8.18
CA PHE A 103 -9.23 20.21 -8.81
C PHE A 103 -10.66 20.46 -9.34
N LYS A 104 -11.15 21.71 -9.34
CA LYS A 104 -12.52 22.02 -9.75
C LYS A 104 -12.77 21.78 -11.24
N ASP A 105 -11.92 22.33 -12.10
CA ASP A 105 -12.13 22.40 -13.54
C ASP A 105 -11.12 21.50 -14.29
N MET A 106 -11.01 20.25 -13.85
CA MET A 106 -10.08 19.28 -14.43
C MET A 106 -10.48 18.93 -15.87
N LYS A 107 -9.48 18.61 -16.68
CA LYS A 107 -9.65 18.12 -18.05
C LYS A 107 -9.20 16.66 -18.16
N VAL A 108 -9.82 15.91 -19.05
CA VAL A 108 -9.44 14.53 -19.38
C VAL A 108 -8.63 14.55 -20.68
N GLY A 109 -7.49 13.87 -20.70
CA GLY A 109 -6.68 13.67 -21.90
C GLY A 109 -7.24 12.58 -22.79
N ILE A 110 -7.27 12.85 -24.09
CA ILE A 110 -7.76 11.93 -25.12
C ILE A 110 -6.66 11.71 -26.15
N ASP A 111 -6.17 10.47 -26.23
CA ASP A 111 -5.33 10.00 -27.32
C ASP A 111 -6.23 9.50 -28.46
N THR A 112 -6.03 10.00 -29.67
CA THR A 112 -6.71 9.55 -30.90
C THR A 112 -5.67 9.01 -31.85
N VAL A 113 -5.88 7.80 -32.37
CA VAL A 113 -4.98 7.16 -33.33
C VAL A 113 -5.63 7.21 -34.73
N ASP A 114 -4.96 7.80 -35.71
CA ASP A 114 -5.44 7.84 -37.09
C ASP A 114 -5.20 6.51 -37.83
N ALA A 115 -5.68 6.39 -39.05
CA ALA A 115 -5.55 5.20 -39.88
C ALA A 115 -4.08 4.81 -40.19
N ASN A 116 -3.14 5.74 -40.03
CA ASN A 116 -1.71 5.55 -40.23
C ASN A 116 -0.95 5.24 -38.94
N GLY A 117 -1.68 5.10 -37.80
CA GLY A 117 -1.08 4.84 -36.49
C GLY A 117 -0.50 6.09 -35.80
N LYS A 118 -0.72 7.30 -36.33
CA LYS A 118 -0.25 8.54 -35.73
C LYS A 118 -1.17 8.92 -34.56
N VAL A 119 -0.57 9.07 -33.39
CA VAL A 119 -1.25 9.53 -32.18
C VAL A 119 -1.37 11.05 -32.21
N SER A 120 -2.57 11.58 -31.96
CA SER A 120 -2.85 12.97 -31.67
C SER A 120 -3.47 13.09 -30.29
N PHE A 121 -3.14 14.15 -29.56
CA PHE A 121 -3.58 14.37 -28.19
C PHE A 121 -4.45 15.62 -28.10
N SER A 122 -5.53 15.53 -27.35
CA SER A 122 -6.41 16.65 -27.02
C SER A 122 -6.93 16.53 -25.59
N THR A 123 -7.53 17.58 -25.07
CA THR A 123 -8.19 17.55 -23.76
C THR A 123 -9.62 18.02 -23.84
N VAL A 124 -10.50 17.42 -23.05
CA VAL A 124 -11.90 17.82 -22.87
C VAL A 124 -12.20 18.10 -21.40
N PRO A 125 -13.14 18.95 -21.05
CA PRO A 125 -13.57 19.11 -19.66
C PRO A 125 -14.06 17.76 -19.10
N ALA A 126 -13.71 17.43 -17.84
CA ALA A 126 -14.26 16.27 -17.17
C ALA A 126 -15.79 16.42 -17.01
N LYS A 127 -16.53 15.34 -17.23
CA LYS A 127 -18.00 15.33 -17.14
C LYS A 127 -18.52 15.53 -15.72
N ARG A 128 -17.73 15.17 -14.72
CA ARG A 128 -17.95 15.44 -13.30
C ARG A 128 -16.64 15.66 -12.54
N GLN A 129 -16.75 16.24 -11.38
CA GLN A 129 -15.62 16.35 -10.48
C GLN A 129 -15.31 14.99 -9.82
N MET A 130 -14.04 14.72 -9.53
CA MET A 130 -13.65 13.57 -8.72
C MET A 130 -14.11 13.77 -7.27
N THR A 131 -14.51 12.68 -6.63
CA THR A 131 -14.93 12.67 -5.23
C THR A 131 -13.85 12.08 -4.32
N VAL A 132 -14.01 12.26 -3.01
CA VAL A 132 -13.15 11.61 -2.00
C VAL A 132 -13.19 10.09 -2.14
N GLN A 133 -14.37 9.50 -2.43
CA GLN A 133 -14.48 8.06 -2.70
C GLN A 133 -13.67 7.63 -3.92
N ASP A 134 -13.64 8.46 -4.97
CA ASP A 134 -12.84 8.15 -6.16
C ASP A 134 -11.34 8.13 -5.86
N LEU A 135 -10.84 8.96 -4.94
CA LEU A 135 -9.46 8.89 -4.46
C LEU A 135 -9.18 7.58 -3.72
N LEU A 136 -10.05 7.21 -2.78
CA LEU A 136 -9.91 6.01 -1.95
C LEU A 136 -9.90 4.70 -2.73
N ARG A 137 -10.66 4.64 -3.84
CA ARG A 137 -10.81 3.44 -4.67
C ARG A 137 -10.09 3.51 -6.02
N HIS A 138 -9.21 4.51 -6.22
CA HIS A 138 -8.45 4.72 -7.46
C HIS A 138 -9.30 4.87 -8.73
N THR A 139 -10.45 5.56 -8.64
CA THR A 139 -11.29 5.90 -9.81
C THR A 139 -11.34 7.40 -10.07
N SER A 140 -10.39 8.16 -9.55
CA SER A 140 -10.35 9.61 -9.66
C SER A 140 -10.02 10.14 -11.08
N GLY A 141 -9.53 9.27 -11.96
CA GLY A 141 -8.97 9.65 -13.25
C GLY A 141 -7.49 10.04 -13.20
N LEU A 142 -6.90 10.21 -12.02
CA LEU A 142 -5.47 10.39 -11.85
C LEU A 142 -4.71 9.11 -12.24
N THR A 143 -3.42 9.25 -12.56
CA THR A 143 -2.53 8.13 -12.89
C THR A 143 -1.17 8.28 -12.20
N TYR A 144 -0.28 7.31 -12.40
CA TYR A 144 1.16 7.47 -12.23
C TYR A 144 1.82 7.70 -13.60
N GLY A 145 3.04 8.21 -13.61
CA GLY A 145 3.94 8.14 -14.76
C GLY A 145 4.84 6.90 -14.69
N ALA A 146 5.78 6.76 -15.63
CA ALA A 146 6.81 5.72 -15.55
C ALA A 146 7.61 5.86 -14.22
N PRO A 147 8.08 4.73 -13.65
CA PRO A 147 8.12 3.39 -14.26
C PRO A 147 6.84 2.57 -14.06
N LEU A 148 5.83 3.08 -13.40
CA LEU A 148 4.61 2.30 -13.10
C LEU A 148 3.66 2.24 -14.30
N ASN A 149 3.45 3.38 -14.97
CA ASN A 149 2.55 3.52 -16.13
C ASN A 149 3.19 4.45 -17.17
N ASP A 150 3.24 4.05 -18.46
CA ASP A 150 3.85 4.82 -19.54
C ASP A 150 3.16 4.66 -20.92
N LYS A 151 1.94 4.11 -20.95
CA LYS A 151 1.25 3.72 -22.18
C LYS A 151 0.51 4.88 -22.85
N THR A 152 0.01 5.85 -22.09
CA THR A 152 -0.78 6.96 -22.61
C THR A 152 0.01 8.27 -22.61
N THR A 153 -0.43 9.26 -23.40
CA THR A 153 0.19 10.60 -23.42
C THR A 153 0.12 11.25 -22.04
N VAL A 154 -1.00 11.11 -21.32
CA VAL A 154 -1.13 11.65 -19.96
C VAL A 154 -0.09 11.04 -19.01
N GLN A 155 0.14 9.73 -19.05
CA GLN A 155 1.13 9.06 -18.21
C GLN A 155 2.55 9.56 -18.49
N LYS A 156 2.87 9.83 -19.76
CA LYS A 156 4.14 10.44 -20.17
C LYS A 156 4.27 11.87 -19.64
N MET A 157 3.19 12.67 -19.71
CA MET A 157 3.16 14.01 -19.14
C MET A 157 3.42 14.04 -17.63
N TYR A 158 2.87 13.07 -16.87
CA TYR A 158 3.12 12.94 -15.43
C TYR A 158 4.61 12.65 -15.14
N LYS A 159 5.23 11.79 -15.93
CA LYS A 159 6.67 11.52 -15.85
C LYS A 159 7.51 12.77 -16.15
N GLU A 160 7.22 13.44 -17.26
CA GLU A 160 7.95 14.63 -17.71
C GLU A 160 7.83 15.79 -16.72
N ALA A 161 6.68 15.94 -16.09
CA ALA A 161 6.46 16.93 -15.05
C ALA A 161 7.20 16.61 -13.74
N GLY A 162 7.79 15.43 -13.59
CA GLY A 162 8.53 15.04 -12.39
C GLY A 162 7.70 15.11 -11.11
N ILE A 163 6.40 14.76 -11.21
CA ILE A 163 5.47 14.87 -10.10
C ILE A 163 5.98 14.07 -8.89
N GLY A 164 6.07 14.74 -7.73
CA GLY A 164 6.60 14.18 -6.49
C GLY A 164 8.11 14.31 -6.29
N LEU A 165 8.89 14.64 -7.34
CA LEU A 165 10.35 14.77 -7.21
C LEU A 165 10.76 16.16 -6.67
N THR A 166 9.99 17.21 -6.97
CA THR A 166 10.32 18.61 -6.68
C THR A 166 9.42 19.24 -5.64
N ALA A 167 8.28 18.63 -5.31
CA ALA A 167 7.32 19.16 -4.36
C ALA A 167 7.90 19.20 -2.94
N LYS A 168 7.69 20.33 -2.25
CA LYS A 168 8.15 20.58 -0.88
C LYS A 168 7.03 20.36 0.16
N SER A 169 5.82 20.03 -0.29
CA SER A 169 4.67 19.75 0.57
C SER A 169 3.58 19.05 -0.23
N LEU A 170 2.61 18.44 0.47
CA LEU A 170 1.39 17.88 -0.16
C LEU A 170 0.57 18.96 -0.87
N ALA A 171 0.56 20.19 -0.36
CA ALA A 171 -0.13 21.31 -1.00
C ALA A 171 0.51 21.63 -2.37
N GLU A 172 1.82 21.80 -2.43
CA GLU A 172 2.54 22.05 -3.68
C GLU A 172 2.42 20.88 -4.65
N PHE A 173 2.50 19.63 -4.14
CA PHE A 173 2.26 18.43 -4.94
C PHE A 173 0.88 18.47 -5.61
N ALA A 174 -0.18 18.74 -4.82
CA ALA A 174 -1.54 18.80 -5.33
C ALA A 174 -1.72 19.91 -6.38
N GLN A 175 -1.17 21.10 -6.13
CA GLN A 175 -1.19 22.20 -7.08
C GLN A 175 -0.48 21.89 -8.40
N ASN A 176 0.66 21.20 -8.34
CA ASN A 176 1.38 20.80 -9.53
C ASN A 176 0.64 19.70 -10.30
N LEU A 177 0.07 18.73 -9.61
CA LEU A 177 -0.70 17.66 -10.21
C LEU A 177 -1.98 18.18 -10.91
N ALA A 178 -2.65 19.16 -10.30
CA ALA A 178 -3.86 19.77 -10.87
C ALA A 178 -3.65 20.50 -12.19
N LYS A 179 -2.41 20.83 -12.58
CA LYS A 179 -2.06 21.42 -13.88
C LYS A 179 -2.07 20.38 -15.01
N LEU A 180 -2.05 19.09 -14.68
CA LEU A 180 -2.02 18.01 -15.65
C LEU A 180 -3.43 17.43 -15.88
N PRO A 181 -3.71 16.93 -17.09
CA PRO A 181 -4.99 16.31 -17.37
C PRO A 181 -5.15 14.98 -16.63
N LEU A 182 -6.39 14.57 -16.43
CA LEU A 182 -6.74 13.23 -15.98
C LEU A 182 -6.54 12.22 -17.11
N ALA A 183 -6.17 10.99 -16.79
CA ALA A 183 -6.06 9.90 -17.75
C ALA A 183 -7.44 9.31 -18.11
N TYR A 184 -8.42 9.43 -17.21
CA TYR A 184 -9.78 8.90 -17.38
C TYR A 184 -10.82 9.82 -16.75
N GLU A 185 -12.07 9.67 -17.20
CA GLU A 185 -13.21 10.32 -16.56
C GLU A 185 -13.37 9.84 -15.11
N PRO A 186 -13.51 10.75 -14.13
CA PRO A 186 -13.71 10.37 -12.74
C PRO A 186 -14.88 9.40 -12.55
N GLY A 187 -14.66 8.30 -11.82
CA GLY A 187 -15.65 7.28 -11.50
C GLY A 187 -15.88 6.24 -12.58
N THR A 188 -15.17 6.27 -13.70
CA THR A 188 -15.41 5.33 -14.81
C THR A 188 -14.39 4.20 -14.89
N THR A 189 -13.18 4.43 -14.40
CA THR A 189 -12.05 3.52 -14.61
C THR A 189 -11.19 3.43 -13.36
N TYR A 190 -10.89 2.21 -12.93
CA TYR A 190 -9.85 1.97 -11.93
C TYR A 190 -8.48 2.18 -12.60
N GLU A 191 -7.73 3.11 -12.07
CA GLU A 191 -6.34 3.36 -12.45
C GLU A 191 -5.50 3.61 -11.20
N TYR A 192 -4.55 2.73 -10.93
CA TYR A 192 -3.65 2.89 -9.79
C TYR A 192 -2.80 4.16 -9.94
N SER A 193 -2.82 5.05 -8.94
CA SER A 193 -2.45 6.43 -9.17
C SER A 193 -2.01 7.18 -7.91
N HIS A 194 -1.66 8.46 -8.09
CA HIS A 194 -1.43 9.44 -7.04
C HIS A 194 -2.68 9.79 -6.20
N SER A 195 -3.79 9.09 -6.37
CA SER A 195 -5.04 9.35 -5.64
C SER A 195 -4.84 9.44 -4.12
N THR A 196 -4.04 8.55 -3.53
CA THR A 196 -3.85 8.54 -2.08
C THR A 196 -2.90 9.65 -1.59
N ASP A 197 -2.03 10.16 -2.47
CA ASP A 197 -1.25 11.37 -2.15
C ASP A 197 -2.17 12.59 -2.07
N ILE A 198 -3.12 12.72 -3.01
CA ILE A 198 -4.16 13.76 -2.97
C ILE A 198 -5.10 13.56 -1.78
N LEU A 199 -5.45 12.32 -1.45
CA LEU A 199 -6.21 12.00 -0.23
C LEU A 199 -5.48 12.49 1.03
N GLY A 200 -4.16 12.33 1.10
CA GLY A 200 -3.33 12.88 2.18
C GLY A 200 -3.51 14.39 2.32
N ARG A 201 -3.53 15.13 1.20
CA ARG A 201 -3.81 16.57 1.24
C ARG A 201 -5.24 16.89 1.68
N VAL A 202 -6.23 16.10 1.27
CA VAL A 202 -7.61 16.23 1.76
C VAL A 202 -7.68 16.04 3.28
N VAL A 203 -6.96 15.05 3.82
CA VAL A 203 -6.85 14.83 5.28
C VAL A 203 -6.24 16.04 5.96
N GLU A 204 -5.15 16.62 5.43
CA GLU A 204 -4.55 17.83 6.01
C GLU A 204 -5.55 19.00 6.08
N VAL A 205 -6.26 19.25 4.98
CA VAL A 205 -7.22 20.39 4.92
C VAL A 205 -8.41 20.15 5.85
N ALA A 206 -8.98 18.93 5.85
CA ALA A 206 -10.16 18.61 6.67
C ALA A 206 -9.85 18.53 8.16
N SER A 207 -8.62 18.17 8.54
CA SER A 207 -8.18 18.07 9.94
C SER A 207 -7.57 19.36 10.49
N GLY A 208 -7.03 20.21 9.64
CA GLY A 208 -6.21 21.38 10.03
C GLY A 208 -4.81 21.01 10.53
N LYS A 209 -4.36 19.76 10.35
CA LYS A 209 -3.04 19.23 10.76
C LYS A 209 -2.27 18.73 9.55
N ASN A 210 -0.93 18.72 9.61
CA ASN A 210 -0.17 17.99 8.59
C ASN A 210 -0.42 16.48 8.70
N LEU A 211 -0.15 15.75 7.61
CA LEU A 211 -0.50 14.34 7.51
C LEU A 211 0.23 13.46 8.55
N ASP A 212 1.51 13.74 8.83
CA ASP A 212 2.29 13.00 9.84
C ASP A 212 1.70 13.20 11.25
N GLU A 213 1.43 14.44 11.62
CA GLU A 213 0.84 14.77 12.92
C GLU A 213 -0.51 14.07 13.11
N PHE A 214 -1.40 14.16 12.09
CA PHE A 214 -2.72 13.55 12.18
C PHE A 214 -2.63 12.01 12.30
N ILE A 215 -1.86 11.35 11.44
CA ILE A 215 -1.70 9.89 11.47
C ILE A 215 -1.04 9.45 12.78
N ARG A 216 -0.01 10.14 13.24
CA ARG A 216 0.68 9.84 14.48
C ARG A 216 -0.26 9.88 15.68
N GLU A 217 -1.04 10.96 15.84
CA GLU A 217 -1.93 11.12 16.98
C GLU A 217 -3.14 10.20 16.95
N ARG A 218 -3.69 9.96 15.74
CA ARG A 218 -4.98 9.28 15.62
C ARG A 218 -4.86 7.78 15.34
N ILE A 219 -3.70 7.32 14.88
CA ILE A 219 -3.49 5.92 14.49
C ILE A 219 -2.26 5.34 15.19
N LEU A 220 -1.07 5.95 14.99
CA LEU A 220 0.18 5.32 15.41
C LEU A 220 0.30 5.25 16.94
N GLN A 221 0.08 6.35 17.64
CA GLN A 221 0.17 6.40 19.11
C GLN A 221 -0.86 5.51 19.80
N PRO A 222 -2.18 5.58 19.46
CA PRO A 222 -3.18 4.70 20.07
C PRO A 222 -2.89 3.21 19.85
N LEU A 223 -2.38 2.84 18.68
CA LEU A 223 -2.00 1.46 18.35
C LEU A 223 -0.59 1.09 18.81
N LYS A 224 0.18 2.01 19.42
CA LYS A 224 1.57 1.81 19.86
C LYS A 224 2.50 1.40 18.70
N LEU A 225 2.31 1.99 17.52
CA LEU A 225 3.17 1.79 16.34
C LEU A 225 4.38 2.73 16.44
N ASN A 226 5.34 2.37 17.27
CA ASN A 226 6.42 3.27 17.69
C ASN A 226 7.55 3.40 16.65
N ASP A 227 7.57 2.53 15.65
CA ASP A 227 8.59 2.45 14.61
C ASP A 227 8.02 2.73 13.21
N THR A 228 6.81 3.30 13.14
CA THR A 228 6.16 3.71 11.90
C THR A 228 6.25 5.22 11.75
N HIS A 229 6.91 5.72 10.68
CA HIS A 229 7.27 7.13 10.54
C HIS A 229 7.25 7.59 9.09
N PHE A 230 6.85 8.87 8.83
CA PHE A 230 7.19 9.60 7.61
C PHE A 230 8.63 10.15 7.68
N ILE A 231 9.07 10.55 8.86
CA ILE A 231 10.41 11.08 9.12
C ILE A 231 11.06 10.17 10.14
N LEU A 232 12.04 9.38 9.71
CA LEU A 232 12.68 8.42 10.58
C LEU A 232 13.63 9.14 11.55
N PRO A 233 13.46 8.95 12.88
CA PRO A 233 14.39 9.50 13.86
C PRO A 233 15.82 9.01 13.65
N GLY A 234 16.82 9.88 13.88
CA GLY A 234 18.22 9.59 13.58
C GLY A 234 18.78 8.38 14.33
N ASP A 235 18.34 8.16 15.57
CA ASP A 235 18.71 7.02 16.41
C ASP A 235 18.19 5.67 15.87
N LYS A 236 17.17 5.70 14.99
CA LYS A 236 16.57 4.51 14.34
C LYS A 236 17.15 4.19 12.96
N LEU A 237 17.96 5.08 12.37
CA LEU A 237 18.52 4.88 11.03
C LEU A 237 19.35 3.59 10.91
N SER A 238 20.02 3.16 11.97
CA SER A 238 20.80 1.91 11.99
C SER A 238 19.94 0.64 11.85
N ARG A 239 18.62 0.76 12.00
CA ARG A 239 17.65 -0.32 11.87
C ARG A 239 16.97 -0.36 10.50
N LEU A 240 17.25 0.62 9.62
CA LEU A 240 16.66 0.70 8.29
C LEU A 240 17.24 -0.38 7.38
N ALA A 241 16.39 -1.23 6.85
CA ALA A 241 16.76 -2.26 5.90
C ALA A 241 17.06 -1.65 4.52
N GLU A 242 18.15 -2.13 3.90
CA GLU A 242 18.62 -1.64 2.60
C GLU A 242 18.43 -2.72 1.51
N PRO A 243 18.12 -2.32 0.26
CA PRO A 243 18.03 -3.25 -0.85
C PRO A 243 19.42 -3.77 -1.22
N GLN A 244 19.49 -5.00 -1.70
CA GLN A 244 20.72 -5.47 -2.32
C GLN A 244 20.98 -4.74 -3.65
N PRO A 245 22.25 -4.53 -4.01
CA PRO A 245 22.60 -4.12 -5.36
C PRO A 245 22.06 -5.11 -6.39
N ASN A 246 21.72 -4.62 -7.58
CA ASN A 246 21.30 -5.50 -8.66
C ASN A 246 22.41 -6.53 -8.94
N PRO A 247 22.15 -7.85 -8.82
CA PRO A 247 23.19 -8.86 -8.91
C PRO A 247 23.83 -8.97 -10.31
N GLN A 248 23.18 -8.43 -11.35
CA GLN A 248 23.67 -8.47 -12.72
C GLN A 248 24.48 -7.22 -13.08
N THR A 249 24.11 -6.05 -12.56
CA THR A 249 24.72 -4.76 -12.92
C THR A 249 25.53 -4.12 -11.82
N GLY A 250 25.42 -4.60 -10.58
CA GLY A 250 25.97 -3.96 -9.39
C GLY A 250 25.31 -2.63 -9.01
N ALA A 251 24.31 -2.18 -9.79
CA ALA A 251 23.65 -0.89 -9.54
C ALA A 251 22.80 -0.96 -8.27
N ARG A 252 22.95 0.04 -7.41
CA ARG A 252 22.04 0.24 -6.27
C ARG A 252 20.67 0.65 -6.78
N LEU A 253 19.63 0.08 -6.16
CA LEU A 253 18.28 0.57 -6.32
C LEU A 253 18.11 1.86 -5.50
N GLU A 254 17.78 2.94 -6.16
CA GLU A 254 17.43 4.18 -5.49
C GLU A 254 16.03 4.04 -4.85
N LEU A 255 16.02 3.93 -3.54
CA LEU A 255 14.81 3.97 -2.73
C LEU A 255 14.69 5.35 -2.05
N LEU A 256 13.53 5.60 -1.42
CA LEU A 256 13.33 6.82 -0.62
C LEU A 256 14.44 6.95 0.43
N ASP A 257 15.06 8.13 0.45
CA ASP A 257 16.18 8.45 1.36
C ASP A 257 15.65 9.02 2.67
N PHE A 258 15.66 8.17 3.71
CA PHE A 258 15.25 8.56 5.07
C PHE A 258 16.41 9.14 5.91
N THR A 259 17.61 9.28 5.35
CA THR A 259 18.73 9.99 6.01
C THR A 259 18.58 11.51 5.95
N LYS A 260 17.66 12.00 5.11
CA LYS A 260 17.31 13.40 4.95
C LYS A 260 15.88 13.67 5.43
N PRO A 261 15.58 14.88 5.91
CA PRO A 261 14.22 15.26 6.24
C PRO A 261 13.29 15.09 5.02
N ALA A 262 12.16 14.42 5.22
CA ALA A 262 11.14 14.34 4.20
C ALA A 262 10.58 15.75 3.93
N THR A 263 10.64 16.18 2.70
CA THR A 263 10.03 17.45 2.27
C THR A 263 8.56 17.27 1.91
N PHE A 264 8.17 16.04 1.59
CA PHE A 264 6.86 15.68 1.07
C PHE A 264 6.33 14.44 1.80
N LEU A 265 5.22 14.60 2.55
CA LEU A 265 4.57 13.55 3.33
C LEU A 265 3.62 12.73 2.45
N ALA A 266 4.16 11.86 1.61
CA ALA A 266 3.40 11.13 0.60
C ALA A 266 2.41 10.13 1.23
N GLY A 267 1.11 10.41 1.15
CA GLY A 267 0.05 9.51 1.62
C GLY A 267 0.00 8.18 0.87
N GLY A 268 0.55 8.14 -0.34
CA GLY A 268 0.61 6.94 -1.17
C GLY A 268 1.82 6.04 -0.94
N HIS A 269 2.93 6.54 -0.30
CA HIS A 269 4.17 5.75 -0.26
C HIS A 269 5.23 6.21 0.77
N GLY A 270 4.91 7.17 1.63
CA GLY A 270 5.92 7.91 2.40
C GLY A 270 6.34 7.28 3.74
N LEU A 271 5.71 6.19 4.20
CA LEU A 271 6.02 5.62 5.51
C LEU A 271 7.13 4.56 5.45
N VAL A 272 7.84 4.47 6.57
CA VAL A 272 8.58 3.29 7.00
C VAL A 272 7.84 2.62 8.14
N SER A 273 8.06 1.31 8.36
CA SER A 273 7.48 0.55 9.47
C SER A 273 8.26 -0.72 9.75
N THR A 274 8.02 -1.35 10.89
CA THR A 274 8.45 -2.72 11.20
C THR A 274 7.36 -3.73 10.91
N ALA A 275 7.71 -5.02 10.84
CA ALA A 275 6.71 -6.10 10.73
C ALA A 275 5.77 -6.10 11.95
N GLY A 276 6.33 -5.88 13.15
CA GLY A 276 5.58 -5.83 14.40
C GLY A 276 4.58 -4.69 14.48
N ASP A 277 4.97 -3.48 14.07
CA ASP A 277 4.03 -2.34 14.01
C ASP A 277 2.92 -2.60 12.99
N TYR A 278 3.30 -3.03 11.79
CA TYR A 278 2.33 -3.17 10.73
C TYR A 278 1.33 -4.31 11.00
N ILE A 279 1.75 -5.41 11.64
CA ILE A 279 0.81 -6.48 12.00
C ILE A 279 -0.18 -6.04 13.08
N ARG A 280 0.18 -5.12 13.98
CA ARG A 280 -0.75 -4.50 14.92
C ARG A 280 -1.82 -3.68 14.20
N PHE A 281 -1.44 -2.90 13.18
CA PHE A 281 -2.38 -2.20 12.31
C PHE A 281 -3.33 -3.20 11.61
N CYS A 282 -2.81 -4.27 11.06
CA CYS A 282 -3.61 -5.33 10.44
C CYS A 282 -4.56 -6.00 11.45
N GLN A 283 -4.08 -6.28 12.66
CA GLN A 283 -4.92 -6.88 13.71
C GLN A 283 -6.05 -5.94 14.15
N MET A 284 -5.79 -4.63 14.25
CA MET A 284 -6.82 -3.62 14.49
C MET A 284 -7.91 -3.68 13.40
N MET A 285 -7.50 -3.78 12.14
CA MET A 285 -8.44 -3.91 11.01
C MET A 285 -9.24 -5.20 11.08
N LEU A 286 -8.59 -6.34 11.34
CA LEU A 286 -9.24 -7.66 11.45
C LEU A 286 -10.26 -7.69 12.60
N ASN A 287 -9.97 -7.01 13.70
CA ASN A 287 -10.85 -6.88 14.87
C ASN A 287 -11.99 -5.85 14.67
N GLY A 288 -12.20 -5.36 13.45
CA GLY A 288 -13.25 -4.38 13.17
C GLY A 288 -12.98 -3.00 13.77
N GLY A 289 -11.73 -2.55 13.72
CA GLY A 289 -11.33 -1.18 14.03
C GLY A 289 -10.84 -0.94 15.47
N GLU A 290 -10.51 -2.00 16.21
CA GLU A 290 -10.05 -1.90 17.59
C GLU A 290 -8.89 -2.83 17.91
N LEU A 291 -7.95 -2.37 18.71
CA LEU A 291 -6.86 -3.20 19.26
C LEU A 291 -6.55 -2.74 20.70
N GLU A 292 -6.50 -3.68 21.65
CA GLU A 292 -6.12 -3.44 23.05
C GLU A 292 -6.89 -2.26 23.71
N GLY A 293 -8.18 -2.12 23.38
CA GLY A 293 -9.03 -1.04 23.90
C GLY A 293 -8.91 0.29 23.12
N ALA A 294 -7.98 0.41 22.19
CA ALA A 294 -7.89 1.58 21.30
C ALA A 294 -8.79 1.39 20.07
N ARG A 295 -9.92 2.09 20.04
CA ARG A 295 -10.81 2.11 18.88
C ARG A 295 -10.40 3.21 17.91
N ILE A 296 -10.06 2.80 16.69
CA ILE A 296 -9.65 3.68 15.60
C ILE A 296 -10.82 3.98 14.66
N LEU A 297 -11.61 2.96 14.32
CA LEU A 297 -12.79 3.06 13.48
C LEU A 297 -13.93 2.22 14.05
N ALA A 298 -15.16 2.56 13.72
CA ALA A 298 -16.30 1.72 13.98
C ALA A 298 -16.26 0.44 13.13
N SER A 299 -16.78 -0.67 13.66
CA SER A 299 -16.76 -1.96 12.95
C SER A 299 -17.50 -1.92 11.60
N ARG A 300 -18.55 -1.12 11.50
CA ARG A 300 -19.31 -0.92 10.26
C ARG A 300 -18.52 -0.12 9.22
N THR A 301 -17.70 0.84 9.65
CA THR A 301 -16.80 1.57 8.76
C THR A 301 -15.73 0.66 8.21
N VAL A 302 -15.13 -0.20 9.04
CA VAL A 302 -14.17 -1.21 8.57
C VAL A 302 -14.84 -2.16 7.58
N ALA A 303 -16.00 -2.73 7.91
CA ALA A 303 -16.73 -3.62 6.99
C ALA A 303 -17.05 -2.95 5.65
N TYR A 304 -17.44 -1.68 5.67
CA TYR A 304 -17.65 -0.89 4.46
C TYR A 304 -16.34 -0.66 3.69
N MET A 305 -15.26 -0.30 4.39
CA MET A 305 -13.94 -0.05 3.80
C MET A 305 -13.40 -1.27 3.03
N VAL A 306 -13.58 -2.48 3.57
CA VAL A 306 -13.11 -3.73 2.96
C VAL A 306 -14.16 -4.41 2.08
N SER A 307 -15.24 -3.72 1.72
CA SER A 307 -16.17 -4.14 0.69
C SER A 307 -15.63 -3.80 -0.70
N ASN A 308 -16.14 -4.45 -1.75
CA ASN A 308 -15.77 -4.09 -3.11
C ASN A 308 -16.48 -2.80 -3.58
N HIS A 309 -15.70 -1.76 -3.84
CA HIS A 309 -16.18 -0.46 -4.35
C HIS A 309 -15.97 -0.27 -5.85
N VAL A 310 -15.41 -1.28 -6.53
CA VAL A 310 -15.24 -1.28 -7.99
C VAL A 310 -16.25 -2.24 -8.60
N GLY A 311 -17.40 -1.71 -8.95
CA GLY A 311 -18.50 -2.48 -9.54
C GLY A 311 -18.27 -2.81 -11.01
N PRO A 312 -19.18 -3.58 -11.65
CA PRO A 312 -19.05 -4.06 -13.02
C PRO A 312 -19.05 -2.94 -14.08
N ASN A 313 -19.54 -1.75 -13.72
CA ASN A 313 -19.58 -0.59 -14.62
C ASN A 313 -18.30 0.26 -14.56
N ILE A 314 -17.33 -0.11 -13.75
CA ILE A 314 -16.04 0.56 -13.67
C ILE A 314 -15.04 -0.23 -14.50
N GLY A 315 -14.50 0.40 -15.53
CA GLY A 315 -13.47 -0.18 -16.40
C GLY A 315 -12.14 -0.35 -15.69
N VAL A 316 -11.24 -1.06 -16.33
CA VAL A 316 -9.83 -1.23 -15.88
C VAL A 316 -8.94 -0.40 -16.79
N GLY A 317 -8.08 0.41 -16.19
CA GLY A 317 -7.09 1.21 -16.89
C GLY A 317 -5.92 0.38 -17.44
N THR A 318 -4.71 0.93 -17.35
CA THR A 318 -3.54 0.28 -17.94
C THR A 318 -3.09 -0.95 -17.17
N VAL A 319 -3.35 -1.04 -15.87
CA VAL A 319 -2.94 -2.16 -15.00
C VAL A 319 -4.00 -2.45 -13.94
N TRP A 320 -4.39 -3.72 -13.82
CA TRP A 320 -5.20 -4.24 -12.72
C TRP A 320 -4.31 -4.81 -11.62
N ASN A 321 -3.95 -3.99 -10.63
CA ASN A 321 -3.06 -4.38 -9.53
C ASN A 321 -3.67 -5.35 -8.51
N PRO A 322 -5.02 -5.33 -8.25
CA PRO A 322 -5.62 -6.24 -7.29
C PRO A 322 -5.53 -7.72 -7.65
N GLY A 323 -5.26 -8.06 -8.92
CA GLY A 323 -5.19 -9.44 -9.39
C GLY A 323 -6.56 -10.07 -9.69
N ASN A 324 -6.51 -11.27 -10.28
CA ASN A 324 -7.70 -12.02 -10.66
C ASN A 324 -8.53 -12.43 -9.43
N GLY A 325 -9.85 -12.37 -9.53
CA GLY A 325 -10.78 -12.70 -8.45
C GLY A 325 -10.89 -11.65 -7.34
N TYR A 326 -10.16 -10.54 -7.47
CA TYR A 326 -10.23 -9.42 -6.53
C TYR A 326 -10.99 -8.23 -7.12
N GLY A 327 -11.62 -7.47 -6.23
CA GLY A 327 -12.04 -6.11 -6.43
C GLY A 327 -11.16 -5.15 -5.63
N PHE A 328 -11.62 -3.91 -5.45
CA PHE A 328 -10.91 -2.93 -4.65
C PHE A 328 -11.87 -2.22 -3.70
N GLY A 329 -11.48 -2.15 -2.43
CA GLY A 329 -12.19 -1.43 -1.38
C GLY A 329 -11.72 0.02 -1.28
N LEU A 330 -11.75 0.58 -0.09
CA LEU A 330 -11.21 1.90 0.20
C LEU A 330 -9.78 1.76 0.75
N GLY A 331 -8.83 1.49 -0.15
CA GLY A 331 -7.40 1.34 0.16
C GLY A 331 -6.87 -0.10 0.20
N PHE A 332 -7.68 -1.12 -0.10
CA PHE A 332 -7.30 -2.53 -0.13
C PHE A 332 -7.82 -3.23 -1.38
N ALA A 333 -7.06 -4.21 -1.89
CA ALA A 333 -7.61 -5.26 -2.73
C ALA A 333 -8.46 -6.20 -1.87
N VAL A 334 -9.62 -6.60 -2.34
CA VAL A 334 -10.58 -7.44 -1.62
C VAL A 334 -11.00 -8.62 -2.48
N ARG A 335 -10.83 -9.86 -1.99
CA ARG A 335 -11.21 -11.08 -2.73
C ARG A 335 -12.72 -11.19 -2.85
N LYS A 336 -13.20 -11.28 -4.09
CA LYS A 336 -14.62 -11.46 -4.42
C LYS A 336 -14.95 -12.92 -4.78
N GLU A 337 -14.02 -13.59 -5.42
CA GLU A 337 -14.25 -14.87 -6.07
C GLU A 337 -13.22 -15.91 -5.64
N PRO A 338 -13.64 -17.10 -5.23
CA PRO A 338 -12.73 -18.20 -4.94
C PRO A 338 -12.15 -18.76 -6.26
N GLY A 339 -10.90 -19.21 -6.21
CA GLY A 339 -10.28 -19.98 -7.29
C GLY A 339 -9.83 -19.21 -8.52
N LEU A 340 -10.11 -17.91 -8.63
CA LEU A 340 -9.59 -17.08 -9.74
C LEU A 340 -8.21 -16.50 -9.45
N ALA A 341 -7.87 -16.27 -8.19
CA ALA A 341 -6.53 -15.85 -7.81
C ALA A 341 -5.54 -17.01 -7.91
N GLU A 342 -4.28 -16.68 -8.22
CA GLU A 342 -3.18 -17.65 -8.35
C GLU A 342 -2.63 -18.12 -6.99
N TRP A 343 -3.31 -17.76 -5.89
CA TRP A 343 -2.91 -18.07 -4.52
C TRP A 343 -4.12 -18.36 -3.62
N PRO A 344 -3.95 -19.14 -2.52
CA PRO A 344 -5.02 -19.48 -1.60
C PRO A 344 -5.53 -18.26 -0.82
N GLY A 345 -6.73 -18.40 -0.25
CA GLY A 345 -7.40 -17.42 0.59
C GLY A 345 -8.92 -17.59 0.57
N SER A 346 -9.59 -16.86 1.44
CA SER A 346 -11.05 -16.87 1.57
C SER A 346 -11.68 -15.68 0.86
N VAL A 347 -12.93 -15.81 0.39
CA VAL A 347 -13.71 -14.67 -0.04
C VAL A 347 -13.81 -13.67 1.10
N GLY A 348 -13.47 -12.41 0.82
CA GLY A 348 -13.40 -11.35 1.82
C GLY A 348 -12.00 -11.16 2.42
N ASP A 349 -10.99 -11.96 2.05
CA ASP A 349 -9.60 -11.60 2.39
C ASP A 349 -9.22 -10.28 1.69
N TYR A 350 -8.37 -9.50 2.34
CA TYR A 350 -7.92 -8.22 1.81
C TYR A 350 -6.45 -7.98 2.08
N TYR A 351 -5.80 -7.29 1.16
CA TYR A 351 -4.37 -7.14 1.17
C TYR A 351 -3.89 -5.89 0.43
N TRP A 352 -2.63 -5.58 0.59
CA TRP A 352 -1.85 -4.74 -0.30
C TRP A 352 -0.34 -5.03 -0.16
N GLY A 353 0.48 -4.29 -0.93
CA GLY A 353 1.93 -4.46 -0.87
C GLY A 353 2.70 -3.21 -1.22
N GLY A 354 3.96 -3.16 -0.80
CA GLY A 354 4.89 -2.06 -1.07
C GLY A 354 5.78 -2.31 -2.30
N TYR A 355 6.18 -1.24 -2.96
CA TYR A 355 7.04 -1.31 -4.16
C TYR A 355 8.35 -2.05 -3.90
N ALA A 356 8.96 -1.85 -2.73
CA ALA A 356 10.25 -2.42 -2.37
C ALA A 356 10.22 -3.88 -1.88
N GLY A 357 9.06 -4.58 -1.97
CA GLY A 357 9.00 -6.01 -1.62
C GLY A 357 8.08 -6.34 -0.46
N THR A 358 7.73 -5.38 0.39
CA THR A 358 6.86 -5.59 1.54
C THR A 358 5.43 -6.00 1.13
N TYR A 359 4.75 -6.76 2.01
CA TYR A 359 3.41 -7.30 1.75
C TYR A 359 2.68 -7.61 3.06
N PHE A 360 1.36 -7.55 3.03
CA PHE A 360 0.51 -8.01 4.13
C PHE A 360 -0.83 -8.51 3.59
N TRP A 361 -1.47 -9.39 4.34
CA TRP A 361 -2.88 -9.73 4.12
C TRP A 361 -3.58 -10.09 5.41
N MET A 362 -4.90 -9.97 5.38
CA MET A 362 -5.81 -10.38 6.43
C MET A 362 -6.89 -11.26 5.84
N ASP A 363 -7.16 -12.38 6.49
CA ASP A 363 -8.25 -13.29 6.14
C ASP A 363 -9.21 -13.39 7.33
N PRO A 364 -10.35 -12.67 7.30
CA PRO A 364 -11.31 -12.68 8.40
C PRO A 364 -11.92 -14.06 8.68
N LYS A 365 -12.07 -14.91 7.65
CA LYS A 365 -12.62 -16.24 7.82
C LYS A 365 -11.66 -17.14 8.60
N GLU A 366 -10.38 -17.06 8.31
CA GLU A 366 -9.32 -17.83 8.97
C GLU A 366 -8.80 -17.14 10.24
N GLN A 367 -9.28 -15.93 10.58
CA GLN A 367 -8.73 -15.09 11.65
C GLN A 367 -7.20 -14.93 11.54
N LEU A 368 -6.73 -14.83 10.30
CA LEU A 368 -5.30 -14.85 9.93
C LEU A 368 -4.85 -13.44 9.52
N THR A 369 -3.70 -13.03 10.06
CA THR A 369 -3.02 -11.80 9.70
C THR A 369 -1.56 -12.11 9.43
N VAL A 370 -1.01 -11.66 8.33
CA VAL A 370 0.39 -11.89 8.00
C VAL A 370 1.04 -10.62 7.47
N THR A 371 2.26 -10.37 7.91
CA THR A 371 3.16 -9.38 7.31
C THR A 371 4.39 -10.09 6.77
N TYR A 372 4.81 -9.72 5.57
CA TYR A 372 6.06 -10.12 4.93
C TYR A 372 6.86 -8.89 4.59
N MET A 373 8.07 -8.79 5.10
CA MET A 373 8.97 -7.65 4.92
C MET A 373 10.26 -8.08 4.25
N SER A 374 10.59 -7.43 3.15
CA SER A 374 11.88 -7.51 2.46
C SER A 374 12.14 -6.20 1.72
N GLN A 375 13.35 -6.02 1.17
CA GLN A 375 13.68 -4.90 0.28
C GLN A 375 14.17 -5.45 -1.07
N GLU A 376 13.32 -6.32 -1.70
CA GLU A 376 13.58 -6.95 -3.00
C GLU A 376 12.47 -6.58 -4.00
N ILE A 377 12.81 -5.82 -5.04
CA ILE A 377 11.86 -5.28 -6.00
C ILE A 377 11.56 -6.25 -7.14
N ASN A 378 12.60 -6.88 -7.69
CA ASN A 378 12.52 -7.55 -8.99
C ASN A 378 11.61 -8.79 -8.98
N ARG A 379 11.64 -9.57 -7.90
CA ARG A 379 10.87 -10.81 -7.76
C ARG A 379 9.80 -10.74 -6.67
N ARG A 380 9.42 -9.53 -6.21
CA ARG A 380 8.50 -9.32 -5.09
C ARG A 380 7.18 -10.09 -5.21
N ASN A 381 6.59 -10.17 -6.39
CA ASN A 381 5.33 -10.89 -6.58
C ASN A 381 5.49 -12.40 -6.38
N HIS A 382 6.59 -12.98 -6.87
CA HIS A 382 6.90 -14.38 -6.64
C HIS A 382 7.01 -14.71 -5.13
N TYR A 383 7.75 -13.90 -4.38
CA TYR A 383 7.92 -14.14 -2.94
C TYR A 383 6.61 -13.97 -2.16
N ARG A 384 5.79 -13.00 -2.51
CA ARG A 384 4.47 -12.77 -1.90
C ARG A 384 3.53 -13.96 -2.07
N ILE A 385 3.45 -14.49 -3.28
CA ILE A 385 2.63 -15.66 -3.60
C ILE A 385 3.17 -16.87 -2.85
N LEU A 386 4.46 -17.15 -2.93
CA LEU A 386 5.10 -18.29 -2.27
C LEU A 386 4.91 -18.27 -0.75
N VAL A 387 5.13 -17.12 -0.10
CA VAL A 387 4.91 -16.99 1.36
C VAL A 387 3.45 -17.26 1.69
N ARG A 388 2.52 -16.75 0.89
CA ARG A 388 1.09 -16.98 1.09
C ARG A 388 0.73 -18.45 0.96
N ASP A 389 1.20 -19.13 -0.08
CA ASP A 389 1.00 -20.59 -0.27
C ASP A 389 1.51 -21.40 0.93
N LEU A 390 2.73 -21.05 1.40
CA LEU A 390 3.38 -21.75 2.51
C LEU A 390 2.77 -21.46 3.88
N VAL A 391 2.09 -20.32 4.05
CA VAL A 391 1.31 -20.06 5.27
C VAL A 391 -0.02 -20.80 5.23
N TYR A 392 -0.77 -20.75 4.14
CA TYR A 392 -2.08 -21.40 4.05
C TYR A 392 -1.99 -22.93 4.14
N GLN A 393 -0.94 -23.57 3.59
CA GLN A 393 -0.75 -25.01 3.73
C GLN A 393 -0.51 -25.46 5.17
N ALA A 394 -0.18 -24.51 6.07
CA ALA A 394 0.05 -24.82 7.48
C ALA A 394 -1.24 -24.77 8.32
N LEU A 395 -2.35 -24.29 7.78
CA LEU A 395 -3.64 -24.34 8.47
C LEU A 395 -4.04 -25.79 8.73
N THR A 396 -4.52 -26.07 9.95
CA THR A 396 -5.03 -27.38 10.39
C THR A 396 -6.45 -27.13 10.90
N ASP A 397 -7.41 -27.48 10.13
CA ASP A 397 -8.83 -27.32 10.49
C ASP A 397 -9.32 -28.41 11.43
#